data_e88a17b37ccf784adf006cddf8a0e28a
#
_entry.id   e88a17b37ccf784adf006cddf8a0e28a
#
_cell.length_a   1.000
_cell.length_b   1.000
_cell.length_c   1.000
_cell.angle_alpha   90.00
_cell.angle_beta   90.00
_cell.angle_gamma   90.00
#
_symmetry.space_group_name_H-M   'P 1'
#
loop_
_entity.id
_entity.type
_entity.pdbx_description
1 polymer ?
#
loop_
_entity_poly.entity_id
_entity_poly.type
_entity_poly.pdbx_seq_one_letter_code
_entity_poly.pdbx_strand_id
1 'polypeptide(L)'
;MNKSHPIESNYRPSHERGGCSTTELRWRGFKSQVENIALRLIHCKPDIHHLWAIVLWTIVAAIVRTMCTPHLLGRHSSCARYASMVSLIDSEAKGSMRDFVLVKLTDEEFDDFSARHPQGNFQQTSAMGRLRTAQGIDVEYLALKEGEKIVAAALFETHRSRFSTFAVIHDGPMCDYHDTEALTFFMDALKRHAKAKGASQLEITPESPYRLRDTNGASLPDDQNGAPDNKLIEQLEAIGFTHGGFTVGYTAVPRWRYLKDLTGITDEKSLLKSYDKRTQWSVKRAQSMGVHVRELSDDELGVFARIEQQTAERRSFEYRG
;
A
#
# COMPACT_ATOMS: atom_id res chain seq x y z
N MET A 1 -22.84 -33.49 26.31
CA MET A 1 -24.29 -33.28 26.33
C MET A 1 -24.57 -31.88 26.81
N ASN A 2 -24.85 -30.97 25.93
CA ASN A 2 -25.62 -29.77 26.22
C ASN A 2 -26.17 -29.23 24.90
N LYS A 3 -27.50 -29.12 24.84
CA LYS A 3 -28.28 -28.73 23.67
C LYS A 3 -28.44 -27.23 23.66
N SER A 4 -28.17 -26.60 22.52
CA SER A 4 -28.54 -25.22 22.23
C SER A 4 -29.87 -25.14 21.50
N HIS A 5 -30.79 -24.33 22.02
CA HIS A 5 -32.10 -24.04 21.41
C HIS A 5 -31.98 -22.84 20.46
N PRO A 6 -32.73 -22.75 19.36
CA PRO A 6 -32.83 -21.59 18.52
C PRO A 6 -33.89 -20.60 19.02
N ILE A 7 -33.62 -19.31 18.90
CA ILE A 7 -34.55 -18.22 19.19
C ILE A 7 -35.25 -17.85 17.89
N GLU A 8 -36.58 -18.12 17.86
CA GLU A 8 -37.49 -17.59 16.85
C GLU A 8 -37.89 -16.13 17.20
N SER A 9 -37.73 -15.21 16.26
CA SER A 9 -38.26 -13.86 16.36
C SER A 9 -39.51 -13.70 15.48
N ASN A 10 -40.67 -13.66 16.12
CA ASN A 10 -41.94 -13.29 15.50
C ASN A 10 -42.00 -11.78 15.23
N TYR A 11 -42.10 -11.37 13.97
CA TYR A 11 -42.48 -10.02 13.58
C TYR A 11 -43.79 -10.06 12.79
N ARG A 12 -44.88 -9.43 13.35
CA ARG A 12 -46.13 -9.17 12.66
C ARG A 12 -46.15 -7.70 12.21
N PRO A 13 -46.49 -7.38 10.96
CA PRO A 13 -46.76 -6.01 10.56
C PRO A 13 -48.22 -5.62 10.80
N SER A 14 -48.42 -4.43 11.36
CA SER A 14 -49.73 -3.79 11.47
C SER A 14 -50.13 -3.09 10.17
N HIS A 15 -51.34 -3.34 9.71
CA HIS A 15 -51.97 -2.67 8.57
C HIS A 15 -52.51 -1.30 9.01
N GLU A 16 -52.09 -0.22 8.34
CA GLU A 16 -52.88 1.02 8.23
C GLU A 16 -53.14 1.33 6.76
N ARG A 17 -54.43 1.51 6.44
CA ARG A 17 -54.91 1.90 5.10
C ARG A 17 -54.99 3.42 5.02
N GLY A 18 -54.12 4.03 4.21
CA GLY A 18 -54.32 5.39 3.71
C GLY A 18 -54.30 5.34 2.19
N GLY A 19 -55.43 5.69 1.56
CA GLY A 19 -55.58 5.67 0.11
C GLY A 19 -54.73 6.74 -0.57
N CYS A 20 -53.83 6.30 -1.40
CA CYS A 20 -53.03 7.15 -2.32
C CYS A 20 -53.35 6.75 -3.74
N SER A 21 -53.48 7.72 -4.68
CA SER A 21 -53.86 7.45 -6.07
C SER A 21 -52.82 6.58 -6.77
N THR A 22 -53.28 5.69 -7.65
CA THR A 22 -52.42 4.69 -8.37
C THR A 22 -51.25 5.30 -9.13
N THR A 23 -51.30 6.58 -9.48
CA THR A 23 -50.22 7.29 -10.19
C THR A 23 -49.09 7.68 -9.22
N GLU A 24 -49.41 8.09 -8.02
CA GLU A 24 -48.46 8.49 -6.97
C GLU A 24 -47.72 7.26 -6.38
N LEU A 25 -48.39 6.14 -6.26
CA LEU A 25 -47.83 4.87 -5.84
C LEU A 25 -46.83 4.28 -6.89
N ARG A 26 -47.09 4.46 -8.20
CA ARG A 26 -46.13 4.09 -9.26
C ARG A 26 -44.87 4.94 -9.19
N TRP A 27 -44.97 6.25 -8.91
CA TRP A 27 -43.83 7.13 -8.80
C TRP A 27 -42.97 6.85 -7.54
N ARG A 28 -43.59 6.60 -6.41
CA ARG A 28 -42.88 6.24 -5.17
C ARG A 28 -42.14 4.89 -5.31
N GLY A 29 -42.76 3.90 -5.96
CA GLY A 29 -42.14 2.62 -6.24
C GLY A 29 -40.93 2.72 -7.19
N PHE A 30 -41.03 3.55 -8.23
CA PHE A 30 -39.93 3.76 -9.18
C PHE A 30 -38.77 4.54 -8.55
N LYS A 31 -39.04 5.56 -7.73
CA LYS A 31 -38.03 6.31 -7.00
C LYS A 31 -37.26 5.41 -6.03
N SER A 32 -37.96 4.57 -5.27
CA SER A 32 -37.34 3.60 -4.35
C SER A 32 -36.50 2.55 -5.08
N GLN A 33 -36.91 2.10 -6.28
CA GLN A 33 -36.11 1.18 -7.09
C GLN A 33 -34.85 1.84 -7.65
N VAL A 34 -34.92 3.08 -8.11
CA VAL A 34 -33.75 3.81 -8.63
C VAL A 34 -32.75 4.10 -7.49
N GLU A 35 -33.21 4.51 -6.33
CA GLU A 35 -32.36 4.73 -5.15
C GLU A 35 -31.72 3.43 -4.65
N ASN A 36 -32.45 2.30 -4.67
CA ASN A 36 -31.88 0.99 -4.31
C ASN A 36 -30.90 0.45 -5.35
N ILE A 37 -31.09 0.74 -6.64
CA ILE A 37 -30.14 0.38 -7.70
C ILE A 37 -28.88 1.26 -7.58
N ALA A 38 -29.01 2.55 -7.34
CA ALA A 38 -27.88 3.44 -7.12
C ALA A 38 -27.05 3.04 -5.89
N LEU A 39 -27.70 2.72 -4.76
CA LEU A 39 -27.04 2.24 -3.54
C LEU A 39 -26.39 0.86 -3.72
N ARG A 40 -26.95 -0.04 -4.54
CA ARG A 40 -26.32 -1.33 -4.85
C ARG A 40 -25.14 -1.20 -5.80
N LEU A 41 -25.13 -0.22 -6.70
CA LEU A 41 -24.03 0.05 -7.63
C LEU A 41 -22.81 0.66 -6.92
N ILE A 42 -23.01 1.39 -5.83
CA ILE A 42 -21.92 1.94 -5.00
C ILE A 42 -21.15 0.84 -4.26
N HIS A 43 -21.76 -0.34 -4.04
CA HIS A 43 -21.17 -1.46 -3.30
C HIS A 43 -20.61 -2.61 -4.17
N CYS A 44 -20.60 -2.50 -5.48
CA CYS A 44 -20.03 -3.51 -6.39
C CYS A 44 -18.65 -3.13 -6.92
N LYS A 45 -17.74 -4.11 -6.96
CA LYS A 45 -16.30 -3.99 -7.31
C LYS A 45 -15.96 -3.14 -8.55
N PRO A 46 -14.84 -2.39 -8.55
CA PRO A 46 -14.56 -1.27 -9.47
C PRO A 46 -14.19 -1.63 -10.92
N ASP A 47 -14.03 -2.89 -11.30
CA ASP A 47 -13.34 -3.25 -12.55
C ASP A 47 -14.17 -3.25 -13.87
N ILE A 48 -15.48 -2.98 -13.79
CA ILE A 48 -16.34 -2.91 -15.01
C ILE A 48 -17.10 -1.57 -15.09
N HIS A 49 -16.91 -0.65 -14.17
CA HIS A 49 -17.86 0.42 -13.89
C HIS A 49 -17.68 1.72 -14.67
N HIS A 50 -16.50 2.05 -15.20
CA HIS A 50 -16.34 3.31 -15.92
C HIS A 50 -17.15 3.35 -17.23
N LEU A 51 -17.22 2.26 -17.98
CA LEU A 51 -18.04 2.22 -19.20
C LEU A 51 -19.54 2.12 -18.90
N TRP A 52 -19.94 1.32 -17.91
CA TRP A 52 -21.35 1.16 -17.55
C TRP A 52 -21.91 2.38 -16.79
N ALA A 53 -21.11 3.05 -15.97
CA ALA A 53 -21.50 4.30 -15.34
C ALA A 53 -21.73 5.41 -16.35
N ILE A 54 -20.87 5.53 -17.37
CA ILE A 54 -21.02 6.49 -18.46
C ILE A 54 -22.26 6.15 -19.32
N VAL A 55 -22.49 4.87 -19.63
CA VAL A 55 -23.67 4.43 -20.39
C VAL A 55 -24.95 4.63 -19.59
N LEU A 56 -24.97 4.31 -18.29
CA LEU A 56 -26.14 4.55 -17.45
C LEU A 56 -26.38 6.05 -17.25
N TRP A 57 -25.33 6.84 -17.09
CA TRP A 57 -25.40 8.30 -16.98
C TRP A 57 -25.97 8.95 -18.27
N THR A 58 -25.51 8.50 -19.44
CA THR A 58 -26.06 8.98 -20.74
C THR A 58 -27.52 8.58 -20.93
N ILE A 59 -27.93 7.39 -20.49
CA ILE A 59 -29.32 6.93 -20.55
C ILE A 59 -30.21 7.74 -19.57
N VAL A 60 -29.77 7.93 -18.35
CA VAL A 60 -30.52 8.74 -17.34
C VAL A 60 -30.59 10.20 -17.76
N ALA A 61 -29.52 10.79 -18.27
CA ALA A 61 -29.51 12.15 -18.80
C ALA A 61 -30.42 12.31 -20.04
N ALA A 62 -30.46 11.30 -20.92
CA ALA A 62 -31.37 11.29 -22.07
C ALA A 62 -32.85 11.18 -21.64
N ILE A 63 -33.18 10.33 -20.66
CA ILE A 63 -34.52 10.18 -20.10
C ILE A 63 -34.98 11.48 -19.41
N VAL A 64 -34.09 12.12 -18.63
CA VAL A 64 -34.38 13.40 -17.95
C VAL A 64 -34.57 14.51 -18.99
N ARG A 65 -33.75 14.59 -20.05
CA ARG A 65 -33.94 15.56 -21.16
C ARG A 65 -35.26 15.35 -21.91
N THR A 66 -35.67 14.11 -22.12
CA THR A 66 -36.92 13.79 -22.85
C THR A 66 -38.16 14.09 -21.99
N MET A 67 -38.05 13.99 -20.66
CA MET A 67 -39.14 14.30 -19.73
C MET A 67 -39.25 15.79 -19.34
N CYS A 68 -38.20 16.58 -19.61
CA CYS A 68 -38.19 18.03 -19.38
C CYS A 68 -38.56 18.87 -20.60
N THR A 69 -39.22 18.30 -21.61
CA THR A 69 -39.81 19.11 -22.71
C THR A 69 -40.94 19.99 -22.17
N PRO A 70 -41.02 21.29 -22.53
CA PRO A 70 -41.86 22.29 -21.89
C PRO A 70 -43.38 22.08 -22.03
N HIS A 71 -43.81 21.01 -22.69
CA HIS A 71 -45.27 20.83 -23.03
C HIS A 71 -46.07 19.99 -22.05
N LEU A 72 -45.45 19.43 -20.97
CA LEU A 72 -46.18 18.49 -20.11
C LEU A 72 -46.20 18.79 -18.62
N LEU A 73 -45.58 19.86 -18.12
CA LEU A 73 -45.58 20.14 -16.66
C LEU A 73 -45.66 21.64 -16.36
N GLY A 74 -46.80 22.04 -15.82
CA GLY A 74 -47.00 23.33 -15.16
C GLY A 74 -46.03 23.49 -13.99
N ARG A 75 -45.54 24.73 -13.84
CA ARG A 75 -44.80 25.30 -12.71
C ARG A 75 -44.56 24.38 -11.50
N HIS A 76 -43.42 23.74 -11.41
CA HIS A 76 -42.97 23.14 -10.17
C HIS A 76 -41.49 23.36 -9.91
N SER A 77 -41.20 23.83 -8.70
CA SER A 77 -39.87 24.10 -8.10
C SER A 77 -38.94 22.89 -7.98
N SER A 78 -39.32 21.72 -8.53
CA SER A 78 -38.51 20.48 -8.50
C SER A 78 -37.37 20.46 -9.51
N CYS A 79 -37.51 21.10 -10.67
CA CYS A 79 -36.42 21.11 -11.68
C CYS A 79 -35.19 21.89 -11.23
N ALA A 80 -35.36 22.97 -10.46
CA ALA A 80 -34.23 23.74 -9.95
C ALA A 80 -33.40 22.96 -8.93
N ARG A 81 -34.02 22.12 -8.12
CA ARG A 81 -33.32 21.24 -7.15
C ARG A 81 -32.59 20.10 -7.81
N TYR A 82 -33.13 19.56 -8.91
CA TYR A 82 -32.43 18.52 -9.71
C TYR A 82 -31.23 19.09 -10.48
N ALA A 83 -31.37 20.27 -11.06
CA ALA A 83 -30.25 20.95 -11.72
C ALA A 83 -29.13 21.29 -10.71
N SER A 84 -29.47 21.71 -9.50
CA SER A 84 -28.52 21.96 -8.41
C SER A 84 -27.85 20.68 -7.92
N MET A 85 -28.58 19.57 -7.85
CA MET A 85 -28.03 18.27 -7.41
C MET A 85 -27.11 17.65 -8.49
N VAL A 86 -27.45 17.80 -9.78
CA VAL A 86 -26.58 17.40 -10.89
C VAL A 86 -25.32 18.25 -10.94
N SER A 87 -25.42 19.56 -10.67
CA SER A 87 -24.27 20.47 -10.59
C SER A 87 -23.36 20.20 -9.39
N LEU A 88 -23.91 19.74 -8.27
CA LEU A 88 -23.16 19.31 -7.10
C LEU A 88 -22.41 17.98 -7.38
N ILE A 89 -23.06 17.02 -8.03
CA ILE A 89 -22.43 15.76 -8.44
C ILE A 89 -21.35 16.01 -9.50
N ASP A 90 -21.56 16.93 -10.44
CA ASP A 90 -20.54 17.37 -11.41
C ASP A 90 -19.39 18.16 -10.75
N SER A 91 -19.64 18.87 -9.67
CA SER A 91 -18.58 19.61 -8.94
C SER A 91 -17.77 18.68 -8.02
N GLU A 92 -18.39 17.63 -7.46
CA GLU A 92 -17.66 16.59 -6.71
C GLU A 92 -16.92 15.61 -7.63
N ALA A 93 -17.45 15.31 -8.82
CA ALA A 93 -16.77 14.53 -9.85
C ALA A 93 -15.64 15.31 -10.56
N LYS A 94 -15.59 16.63 -10.44
CA LYS A 94 -14.49 17.51 -10.86
C LYS A 94 -13.50 17.83 -9.74
N GLY A 95 -13.52 17.11 -8.63
CA GLY A 95 -12.34 16.96 -7.81
C GLY A 95 -11.20 16.52 -8.74
N SER A 96 -10.21 17.40 -8.93
CA SER A 96 -9.08 17.25 -9.84
C SER A 96 -8.56 15.81 -9.78
N MET A 97 -8.93 14.98 -10.78
CA MET A 97 -8.30 13.68 -10.95
C MET A 97 -6.83 13.98 -11.23
N ARG A 98 -5.99 13.69 -10.28
CA ARG A 98 -4.53 13.83 -10.42
C ARG A 98 -4.08 12.96 -11.60
N ASP A 99 -3.24 13.54 -12.47
CA ASP A 99 -2.76 12.84 -13.67
C ASP A 99 -1.59 11.93 -13.30
N PHE A 100 -1.91 10.71 -12.92
CA PHE A 100 -0.95 9.69 -12.53
C PHE A 100 -0.61 8.77 -13.67
N VAL A 101 0.68 8.58 -13.92
CA VAL A 101 1.19 7.66 -14.95
C VAL A 101 2.25 6.74 -14.35
N LEU A 102 2.13 5.43 -14.59
CA LEU A 102 3.19 4.45 -14.27
C LEU A 102 4.26 4.50 -15.36
N VAL A 103 5.50 4.72 -14.97
CA VAL A 103 6.66 4.78 -15.88
C VAL A 103 7.79 3.88 -15.39
N LYS A 104 8.74 3.57 -16.28
CA LYS A 104 10.03 2.98 -15.91
C LYS A 104 11.05 4.08 -15.78
N LEU A 105 11.92 3.95 -14.78
CA LEU A 105 13.03 4.85 -14.55
C LEU A 105 14.35 4.24 -15.01
N THR A 106 15.32 5.10 -15.28
CA THR A 106 16.74 4.72 -15.39
C THR A 106 17.33 4.44 -14.01
N ASP A 107 18.53 3.86 -13.97
CA ASP A 107 19.28 3.64 -12.74
C ASP A 107 19.48 4.95 -11.97
N GLU A 108 19.88 6.01 -12.68
CA GLU A 108 20.17 7.32 -12.10
C GLU A 108 18.92 7.99 -11.54
N GLU A 109 17.81 7.98 -12.30
CA GLU A 109 16.53 8.55 -11.84
C GLU A 109 16.02 7.83 -10.59
N PHE A 110 16.18 6.49 -10.54
CA PHE A 110 15.74 5.69 -9.41
C PHE A 110 16.59 5.94 -8.17
N ASP A 111 17.92 5.96 -8.31
CA ASP A 111 18.83 6.21 -7.19
C ASP A 111 18.66 7.64 -6.66
N ASP A 112 18.48 8.61 -7.53
CA ASP A 112 18.18 10.01 -7.18
C ASP A 112 16.89 10.15 -6.37
N PHE A 113 15.83 9.41 -6.74
CA PHE A 113 14.58 9.39 -6.00
C PHE A 113 14.78 8.71 -4.65
N SER A 114 15.38 7.51 -4.63
CA SER A 114 15.63 6.73 -3.42
C SER A 114 16.45 7.50 -2.39
N ALA A 115 17.52 8.17 -2.83
CA ALA A 115 18.40 8.94 -1.94
C ALA A 115 17.69 10.11 -1.23
N ARG A 116 16.63 10.66 -1.83
CA ARG A 116 15.87 11.79 -1.26
C ARG A 116 14.61 11.37 -0.54
N HIS A 117 14.14 10.11 -0.75
CA HIS A 117 12.90 9.65 -0.18
C HIS A 117 13.10 9.20 1.28
N PRO A 118 12.21 9.56 2.23
CA PRO A 118 12.34 9.15 3.65
C PRO A 118 12.41 7.65 3.86
N GLN A 119 11.82 6.85 2.96
CA GLN A 119 11.83 5.39 2.98
C GLN A 119 12.94 4.79 2.10
N GLY A 120 13.83 5.64 1.55
CA GLY A 120 14.98 5.18 0.78
C GLY A 120 15.87 4.26 1.61
N ASN A 121 16.23 3.11 1.03
CA ASN A 121 17.04 2.09 1.70
C ASN A 121 17.83 1.29 0.66
N PHE A 122 18.76 0.46 1.12
CA PHE A 122 19.68 -0.27 0.22
C PHE A 122 18.98 -1.28 -0.69
N GLN A 123 17.81 -1.82 -0.30
CA GLN A 123 17.01 -2.72 -1.14
C GLN A 123 16.35 -1.97 -2.30
N GLN A 124 16.16 -0.66 -2.17
CA GLN A 124 15.57 0.19 -3.16
C GLN A 124 16.65 1.05 -3.85
N THR A 125 17.69 0.39 -4.41
CA THR A 125 18.79 1.03 -5.16
C THR A 125 19.07 0.29 -6.47
N SER A 126 19.65 1.01 -7.44
CA SER A 126 20.10 0.38 -8.70
C SER A 126 21.21 -0.64 -8.47
N ALA A 127 22.06 -0.45 -7.47
CA ALA A 127 23.08 -1.43 -7.08
C ALA A 127 22.45 -2.77 -6.68
N MET A 128 21.37 -2.74 -5.89
CA MET A 128 20.61 -3.94 -5.55
C MET A 128 19.95 -4.54 -6.79
N GLY A 129 19.36 -3.71 -7.67
CA GLY A 129 18.78 -4.18 -8.92
C GLY A 129 19.79 -4.91 -9.82
N ARG A 130 21.01 -4.38 -9.94
CA ARG A 130 22.11 -5.07 -10.68
C ARG A 130 22.48 -6.39 -10.03
N LEU A 131 22.56 -6.46 -8.69
CA LEU A 131 22.83 -7.71 -7.98
C LEU A 131 21.74 -8.75 -8.26
N ARG A 132 20.46 -8.36 -8.17
CA ARG A 132 19.33 -9.26 -8.47
C ARG A 132 19.34 -9.73 -9.93
N THR A 133 19.65 -8.83 -10.86
CA THR A 133 19.81 -9.19 -12.28
C THR A 133 20.94 -10.18 -12.50
N ALA A 134 22.08 -10.02 -11.82
CA ALA A 134 23.17 -10.96 -11.86
C ALA A 134 22.79 -12.34 -11.29
N GLN A 135 21.82 -12.40 -10.39
CA GLN A 135 21.23 -13.64 -9.86
C GLN A 135 20.14 -14.23 -10.79
N GLY A 136 19.90 -13.63 -11.96
CA GLY A 136 18.92 -14.11 -12.95
C GLY A 136 17.48 -13.66 -12.67
N ILE A 137 17.27 -12.67 -11.81
CA ILE A 137 15.96 -12.10 -11.51
C ILE A 137 15.65 -10.98 -12.51
N ASP A 138 14.43 -10.94 -13.04
CA ASP A 138 13.95 -9.85 -13.91
C ASP A 138 13.57 -8.63 -13.03
N VAL A 139 14.32 -7.52 -13.18
CA VAL A 139 14.21 -6.32 -12.35
C VAL A 139 13.78 -5.13 -13.20
N GLU A 140 12.88 -4.33 -12.66
CA GLU A 140 12.41 -3.07 -13.23
C GLU A 140 12.29 -1.99 -12.15
N TYR A 141 12.67 -0.76 -12.46
CA TYR A 141 12.41 0.38 -11.59
C TYR A 141 11.13 1.06 -12.05
N LEU A 142 10.05 0.85 -11.31
CA LEU A 142 8.73 1.38 -11.63
C LEU A 142 8.46 2.61 -10.78
N ALA A 143 7.91 3.64 -11.38
CA ALA A 143 7.56 4.87 -10.68
C ALA A 143 6.17 5.37 -11.06
N LEU A 144 5.54 6.05 -10.11
CA LEU A 144 4.35 6.85 -10.32
C LEU A 144 4.77 8.30 -10.54
N LYS A 145 4.44 8.85 -11.70
CA LYS A 145 4.56 10.28 -11.98
C LYS A 145 3.21 10.96 -11.84
N GLU A 146 3.24 12.17 -11.28
CA GLU A 146 2.18 13.15 -11.32
C GLU A 146 2.68 14.34 -12.15
N GLY A 147 2.23 14.44 -13.40
CA GLY A 147 2.89 15.29 -14.39
C GLY A 147 4.37 14.90 -14.56
N GLU A 148 5.29 15.84 -14.35
CA GLU A 148 6.73 15.58 -14.43
C GLU A 148 7.37 15.09 -13.11
N LYS A 149 6.63 15.13 -12.01
CA LYS A 149 7.16 14.79 -10.68
C LYS A 149 7.01 13.30 -10.39
N ILE A 150 8.09 12.63 -9.99
CA ILE A 150 8.04 11.29 -9.40
C ILE A 150 7.50 11.42 -7.97
N VAL A 151 6.40 10.75 -7.65
CA VAL A 151 5.74 10.76 -6.34
C VAL A 151 5.86 9.44 -5.61
N ALA A 152 6.12 8.34 -6.33
CA ALA A 152 6.41 7.04 -5.74
C ALA A 152 7.32 6.23 -6.67
N ALA A 153 8.09 5.29 -6.11
CA ALA A 153 8.91 4.37 -6.90
C ALA A 153 9.14 3.04 -6.20
N ALA A 154 9.47 2.01 -6.98
CA ALA A 154 9.75 0.67 -6.49
C ALA A 154 10.76 -0.06 -7.35
N LEU A 155 11.70 -0.78 -6.73
CA LEU A 155 12.44 -1.86 -7.36
C LEU A 155 11.52 -3.07 -7.43
N PHE A 156 11.07 -3.41 -8.62
CA PHE A 156 10.11 -4.46 -8.89
C PHE A 156 10.83 -5.69 -9.41
N GLU A 157 10.76 -6.78 -8.66
CA GLU A 157 11.37 -8.05 -9.00
C GLU A 157 10.32 -9.01 -9.55
N THR A 158 10.63 -9.70 -10.66
CA THR A 158 9.83 -10.81 -11.19
C THR A 158 10.63 -12.10 -11.09
N HIS A 159 10.16 -12.98 -10.22
CA HIS A 159 10.76 -14.30 -10.01
C HIS A 159 10.01 -15.33 -10.82
N ARG A 160 10.76 -16.07 -11.67
CA ARG A 160 10.21 -17.12 -12.51
C ARG A 160 10.76 -18.48 -12.11
N SER A 161 9.87 -19.40 -11.79
CA SER A 161 10.20 -20.79 -11.59
C SER A 161 9.56 -21.66 -12.68
N ARG A 162 9.85 -22.96 -12.67
CA ARG A 162 9.22 -23.89 -13.62
C ARG A 162 7.70 -23.91 -13.54
N PHE A 163 7.14 -23.63 -12.37
CA PHE A 163 5.72 -23.82 -12.10
C PHE A 163 4.96 -22.53 -11.71
N SER A 164 5.67 -21.47 -11.43
CA SER A 164 5.05 -20.21 -10.96
C SER A 164 5.90 -19.01 -11.32
N THR A 165 5.21 -17.88 -11.51
CA THR A 165 5.81 -16.56 -11.57
C THR A 165 5.21 -15.75 -10.43
N PHE A 166 6.03 -15.04 -9.67
CA PHE A 166 5.58 -14.11 -8.63
C PHE A 166 6.41 -12.84 -8.67
N ALA A 167 5.84 -11.75 -8.20
CA ALA A 167 6.49 -10.46 -8.11
C ALA A 167 6.74 -10.06 -6.66
N VAL A 168 7.85 -9.38 -6.39
CA VAL A 168 8.21 -8.92 -5.04
C VAL A 168 8.74 -7.49 -5.10
N ILE A 169 8.43 -6.73 -4.08
CA ILE A 169 9.02 -5.41 -3.79
C ILE A 169 9.54 -5.45 -2.35
N HIS A 170 10.85 -5.62 -2.22
CA HIS A 170 11.50 -5.70 -0.92
C HIS A 170 11.69 -4.31 -0.30
N ASP A 171 11.35 -4.17 1.00
CA ASP A 171 11.45 -2.93 1.79
C ASP A 171 10.92 -1.70 1.04
N GLY A 172 9.76 -1.89 0.40
CA GLY A 172 9.08 -0.92 -0.43
C GLY A 172 7.63 -1.29 -0.71
N PRO A 173 6.98 -0.53 -1.61
CA PRO A 173 7.50 0.58 -2.40
C PRO A 173 7.74 1.86 -1.60
N MET A 174 8.58 2.76 -2.13
CA MET A 174 8.78 4.09 -1.59
C MET A 174 7.64 5.01 -2.05
N CYS A 175 6.74 5.39 -1.15
CA CYS A 175 5.62 6.29 -1.44
C CYS A 175 5.12 6.97 -0.15
N ASP A 176 4.39 8.06 -0.28
CA ASP A 176 3.68 8.63 0.85
C ASP A 176 2.43 7.79 1.15
N TYR A 177 2.49 6.97 2.20
CA TYR A 177 1.37 6.13 2.63
C TYR A 177 0.17 6.93 3.20
N HIS A 178 0.31 8.24 3.42
CA HIS A 178 -0.78 9.12 3.81
C HIS A 178 -1.54 9.69 2.62
N ASP A 179 -0.92 9.71 1.42
CA ASP A 179 -1.58 10.07 0.16
C ASP A 179 -2.37 8.86 -0.38
N THR A 180 -3.60 8.70 0.10
CA THR A 180 -4.45 7.54 -0.23
C THR A 180 -4.73 7.42 -1.73
N GLU A 181 -4.83 8.54 -2.46
CA GLU A 181 -5.10 8.53 -3.89
C GLU A 181 -3.88 8.00 -4.67
N ALA A 182 -2.69 8.57 -4.42
CA ALA A 182 -1.45 8.12 -5.03
C ALA A 182 -1.13 6.65 -4.66
N LEU A 183 -1.30 6.29 -3.38
CA LEU A 183 -1.12 4.92 -2.89
C LEU A 183 -2.02 3.93 -3.64
N THR A 184 -3.33 4.22 -3.71
CA THR A 184 -4.30 3.35 -4.38
C THR A 184 -3.96 3.17 -5.85
N PHE A 185 -3.69 4.28 -6.56
CA PHE A 185 -3.34 4.23 -7.97
C PHE A 185 -2.06 3.43 -8.22
N PHE A 186 -1.01 3.68 -7.40
CA PHE A 186 0.28 3.00 -7.55
C PHE A 186 0.15 1.50 -7.30
N MET A 187 -0.51 1.09 -6.22
CA MET A 187 -0.74 -0.32 -5.90
C MET A 187 -1.53 -1.03 -7.00
N ASP A 188 -2.57 -0.41 -7.54
CA ASP A 188 -3.35 -0.98 -8.64
C ASP A 188 -2.53 -1.05 -9.95
N ALA A 189 -1.69 -0.06 -10.22
CA ALA A 189 -0.78 -0.09 -11.35
C ALA A 189 0.26 -1.21 -11.22
N LEU A 190 0.86 -1.39 -10.04
CA LEU A 190 1.80 -2.47 -9.75
C LEU A 190 1.15 -3.85 -9.86
N LYS A 191 -0.08 -4.03 -9.38
CA LYS A 191 -0.84 -5.29 -9.55
C LYS A 191 -1.12 -5.60 -11.01
N ARG A 192 -1.53 -4.59 -11.80
CA ARG A 192 -1.73 -4.76 -13.26
C ARG A 192 -0.42 -5.11 -13.96
N HIS A 193 0.68 -4.46 -13.59
CA HIS A 193 2.01 -4.76 -14.13
C HIS A 193 2.46 -6.19 -13.78
N ALA A 194 2.32 -6.61 -12.52
CA ALA A 194 2.60 -7.97 -12.08
C ALA A 194 1.80 -9.01 -12.90
N LYS A 195 0.50 -8.78 -13.08
CA LYS A 195 -0.36 -9.63 -13.91
C LYS A 195 0.09 -9.68 -15.37
N ALA A 196 0.50 -8.55 -15.96
CA ALA A 196 1.03 -8.49 -17.32
C ALA A 196 2.34 -9.27 -17.48
N LYS A 197 3.17 -9.35 -16.42
CA LYS A 197 4.37 -10.20 -16.35
C LYS A 197 4.05 -11.69 -16.13
N GLY A 198 2.78 -12.06 -15.95
CA GLY A 198 2.32 -13.41 -15.66
C GLY A 198 2.47 -13.82 -14.20
N ALA A 199 2.70 -12.87 -13.30
CA ALA A 199 2.79 -13.17 -11.88
C ALA A 199 1.41 -13.51 -11.30
N SER A 200 1.37 -14.59 -10.53
CA SER A 200 0.17 -15.04 -9.79
C SER A 200 0.01 -14.33 -8.44
N GLN A 201 1.09 -13.71 -7.94
CA GLN A 201 1.15 -13.03 -6.66
C GLN A 201 2.09 -11.82 -6.77
N LEU A 202 1.72 -10.73 -6.07
CA LEU A 202 2.59 -9.60 -5.77
C LEU A 202 2.75 -9.50 -4.25
N GLU A 203 3.98 -9.62 -3.78
CA GLU A 203 4.35 -9.41 -2.38
C GLU A 203 5.02 -8.04 -2.22
N ILE A 204 4.65 -7.32 -1.20
CA ILE A 204 5.27 -6.04 -0.83
C ILE A 204 5.63 -6.04 0.65
N THR A 205 6.74 -5.41 1.00
CA THR A 205 7.15 -5.23 2.41
C THR A 205 7.37 -3.75 2.70
N PRO A 206 6.29 -2.99 2.96
CA PRO A 206 6.38 -1.55 3.16
C PRO A 206 7.32 -1.17 4.31
N GLU A 207 8.20 -0.21 4.07
CA GLU A 207 9.07 0.36 5.09
C GLU A 207 8.28 1.39 5.92
N SER A 208 7.44 0.90 6.83
CA SER A 208 6.62 1.73 7.70
C SER A 208 6.65 1.22 9.14
N PRO A 209 6.92 2.07 10.13
CA PRO A 209 6.93 1.64 11.52
C PRO A 209 5.50 1.33 11.98
N TYR A 210 5.29 0.09 12.45
CA TYR A 210 4.02 -0.33 13.05
C TYR A 210 3.82 0.24 14.46
N ARG A 211 4.89 0.32 15.25
CA ARG A 211 4.95 1.01 16.55
C ARG A 211 6.39 1.27 16.97
N LEU A 212 6.59 2.25 17.81
CA LEU A 212 7.89 2.49 18.43
C LEU A 212 8.02 1.78 19.77
N ARG A 213 9.25 1.48 20.14
CA ARG A 213 9.63 0.87 21.41
C ARG A 213 10.82 1.60 22.02
N ASP A 214 11.01 1.47 23.31
CA ASP A 214 12.20 1.98 23.98
C ASP A 214 13.44 1.12 23.65
N THR A 215 14.58 1.54 24.13
CA THR A 215 15.88 0.84 23.92
C THR A 215 15.94 -0.56 24.54
N ASN A 216 15.03 -0.92 25.42
CA ASN A 216 14.90 -2.24 26.03
C ASN A 216 13.84 -3.11 25.34
N GLY A 217 13.17 -2.57 24.32
CA GLY A 217 12.11 -3.25 23.59
C GLY A 217 10.74 -3.18 24.26
N ALA A 218 10.59 -2.41 25.35
CA ALA A 218 9.29 -2.18 25.96
C ALA A 218 8.44 -1.22 25.11
N SER A 219 7.11 -1.38 25.10
CA SER A 219 6.21 -0.47 24.41
C SER A 219 6.30 0.92 24.99
N LEU A 220 6.45 1.92 24.15
CA LEU A 220 6.30 3.32 24.54
C LEU A 220 4.82 3.62 24.85
N PRO A 221 4.52 4.71 25.59
CA PRO A 221 3.17 5.24 25.72
C PRO A 221 2.55 5.56 24.37
N ASP A 222 1.22 5.51 24.26
CA ASP A 222 0.50 5.70 23.01
C ASP A 222 0.71 7.10 22.42
N ASP A 223 0.86 8.12 23.26
CA ASP A 223 1.17 9.50 22.87
C ASP A 223 2.60 9.68 22.32
N GLN A 224 3.46 8.65 22.45
CA GLN A 224 4.81 8.58 21.92
C GLN A 224 4.94 7.55 20.78
N ASN A 225 3.87 7.31 20.03
CA ASN A 225 3.78 6.31 18.95
C ASN A 225 4.03 4.86 19.45
N GLY A 226 3.73 4.56 20.70
CA GLY A 226 3.77 3.22 21.24
C GLY A 226 2.56 2.36 20.88
N ALA A 227 1.44 2.98 20.48
CA ALA A 227 0.28 2.28 19.96
C ALA A 227 0.56 1.63 18.60
N PRO A 228 -0.05 0.48 18.30
CA PRO A 228 -0.01 -0.10 16.95
C PRO A 228 -0.65 0.83 15.91
N ASP A 229 0.03 1.10 14.80
CA ASP A 229 -0.57 1.80 13.66
C ASP A 229 -1.08 0.80 12.63
N ASN A 230 -2.38 0.55 12.65
CA ASN A 230 -3.05 -0.34 11.71
C ASN A 230 -3.46 0.35 10.40
N LYS A 231 -3.34 1.67 10.29
CA LYS A 231 -3.90 2.43 9.15
C LYS A 231 -3.38 1.94 7.81
N LEU A 232 -2.07 1.74 7.68
CA LEU A 232 -1.48 1.23 6.45
C LEU A 232 -1.98 -0.18 6.12
N ILE A 233 -2.12 -1.05 7.12
CA ILE A 233 -2.65 -2.40 6.94
C ILE A 233 -4.08 -2.32 6.39
N GLU A 234 -4.95 -1.55 7.05
CA GLU A 234 -6.35 -1.35 6.64
C GLU A 234 -6.47 -0.75 5.23
N GLN A 235 -5.62 0.23 4.88
CA GLN A 235 -5.57 0.81 3.54
C GLN A 235 -5.17 -0.22 2.48
N LEU A 236 -4.13 -1.01 2.73
CA LEU A 236 -3.67 -2.03 1.79
C LEU A 236 -4.68 -3.18 1.65
N GLU A 237 -5.35 -3.57 2.74
CA GLU A 237 -6.44 -4.55 2.71
C GLU A 237 -7.64 -4.05 1.90
N ALA A 238 -8.00 -2.77 2.04
CA ALA A 238 -9.05 -2.14 1.24
C ALA A 238 -8.74 -2.13 -0.26
N ILE A 239 -7.45 -2.06 -0.63
CA ILE A 239 -6.98 -2.16 -2.03
C ILE A 239 -6.87 -3.64 -2.49
N GLY A 240 -7.08 -4.61 -1.59
CA GLY A 240 -7.12 -6.05 -1.92
C GLY A 240 -5.82 -6.80 -1.67
N PHE A 241 -4.88 -6.26 -0.88
CA PHE A 241 -3.79 -7.04 -0.31
C PHE A 241 -4.28 -7.83 0.91
N THR A 242 -3.51 -8.82 1.30
CA THR A 242 -3.75 -9.58 2.53
C THR A 242 -2.52 -9.46 3.42
N HIS A 243 -2.70 -9.03 4.66
CA HIS A 243 -1.60 -8.96 5.60
C HIS A 243 -1.14 -10.36 6.04
N GLY A 244 0.14 -10.67 5.86
CA GLY A 244 0.73 -11.97 6.17
C GLY A 244 0.85 -12.29 7.67
N GLY A 245 0.42 -11.37 8.52
CA GLY A 245 0.51 -11.47 9.97
C GLY A 245 1.91 -11.15 10.51
N PHE A 246 1.99 -11.00 11.83
CA PHE A 246 3.26 -10.80 12.53
C PHE A 246 3.85 -12.15 12.93
N THR A 247 4.48 -12.86 11.98
CA THR A 247 5.10 -14.16 12.22
C THR A 247 6.32 -14.05 13.12
N VAL A 248 6.56 -15.07 13.95
CA VAL A 248 7.79 -15.23 14.73
C VAL A 248 8.68 -16.23 14.01
N GLY A 249 9.96 -15.90 13.80
CA GLY A 249 10.91 -16.80 13.18
C GLY A 249 12.01 -16.06 12.40
N TYR A 250 12.91 -16.83 11.81
CA TYR A 250 13.95 -16.29 10.93
C TYR A 250 13.33 -16.03 9.55
N THR A 251 12.77 -14.83 9.37
CA THR A 251 12.28 -14.36 8.09
C THR A 251 13.36 -13.52 7.40
N ALA A 252 13.31 -13.43 6.10
CA ALA A 252 14.22 -12.57 5.33
C ALA A 252 14.10 -11.09 5.71
N VAL A 253 12.91 -10.68 6.17
CA VAL A 253 12.65 -9.29 6.59
C VAL A 253 12.67 -9.19 8.12
N PRO A 254 13.58 -8.40 8.72
CA PRO A 254 13.64 -8.21 10.17
C PRO A 254 12.37 -7.51 10.66
N ARG A 255 11.66 -8.14 11.58
CA ARG A 255 10.48 -7.56 12.24
C ARG A 255 10.85 -6.39 13.17
N TRP A 256 11.99 -6.48 13.82
CA TRP A 256 12.48 -5.53 14.79
C TRP A 256 13.73 -4.87 14.27
N ARG A 257 13.74 -3.55 14.23
CA ARG A 257 14.91 -2.75 13.86
C ARG A 257 15.29 -1.85 15.02
N TYR A 258 16.58 -1.84 15.36
CA TYR A 258 17.14 -0.87 16.26
C TYR A 258 17.71 0.28 15.43
N LEU A 259 17.15 1.46 15.61
CA LEU A 259 17.60 2.67 14.94
C LEU A 259 18.34 3.55 15.93
N LYS A 260 19.53 4.00 15.58
CA LYS A 260 20.29 4.99 16.32
C LYS A 260 20.29 6.29 15.53
N ASP A 261 19.76 7.35 16.14
CA ASP A 261 19.88 8.69 15.57
C ASP A 261 21.34 9.14 15.69
N LEU A 262 21.93 9.50 14.56
CA LEU A 262 23.29 10.03 14.44
C LEU A 262 23.32 11.56 14.29
N THR A 263 22.19 12.24 14.39
CA THR A 263 22.10 13.70 14.30
C THR A 263 23.00 14.35 15.36
N GLY A 264 23.89 15.24 14.91
CA GLY A 264 24.85 15.92 15.79
C GLY A 264 26.04 15.08 16.25
N ILE A 265 26.18 13.83 15.79
CA ILE A 265 27.37 12.98 16.00
C ILE A 265 28.31 13.19 14.82
N THR A 266 29.43 13.87 15.07
CA THR A 266 30.36 14.30 14.00
C THR A 266 31.71 13.58 14.03
N ASP A 267 32.00 12.82 15.08
CA ASP A 267 33.27 12.10 15.24
C ASP A 267 33.10 10.78 16.04
N GLU A 268 34.10 9.91 15.95
CA GLU A 268 34.11 8.61 16.66
C GLU A 268 34.01 8.75 18.18
N LYS A 269 34.58 9.80 18.75
CA LYS A 269 34.56 10.01 20.20
C LYS A 269 33.15 10.38 20.67
N SER A 270 32.43 11.22 19.95
CA SER A 270 31.03 11.55 20.22
C SER A 270 30.13 10.34 20.00
N LEU A 271 30.38 9.56 18.94
CA LEU A 271 29.68 8.31 18.68
C LEU A 271 29.90 7.30 19.82
N LEU A 272 31.15 7.05 20.23
CA LEU A 272 31.45 6.15 21.32
C LEU A 272 30.79 6.60 22.63
N LYS A 273 30.83 7.92 22.94
CA LYS A 273 30.20 8.48 24.10
C LYS A 273 28.66 8.36 24.09
N SER A 274 28.03 8.28 22.94
CA SER A 274 26.59 8.14 22.79
C SER A 274 26.07 6.72 23.07
N TYR A 275 26.94 5.72 23.17
CA TYR A 275 26.58 4.37 23.59
C TYR A 275 26.52 4.23 25.12
N ASP A 276 25.86 3.18 25.57
CA ASP A 276 25.89 2.78 26.99
C ASP A 276 27.30 2.39 27.46
N LYS A 277 27.52 2.42 28.76
CA LYS A 277 28.86 2.18 29.35
C LYS A 277 29.43 0.78 29.04
N ARG A 278 28.55 -0.23 28.88
CA ARG A 278 28.98 -1.60 28.58
C ARG A 278 29.47 -1.68 27.13
N THR A 279 28.78 -1.08 26.20
CA THR A 279 29.20 -0.99 24.79
C THR A 279 30.49 -0.21 24.64
N GLN A 280 30.62 0.97 25.32
CA GLN A 280 31.86 1.73 25.34
C GLN A 280 33.05 0.90 25.87
N TRP A 281 32.81 0.15 26.96
CA TRP A 281 33.85 -0.74 27.51
C TRP A 281 34.24 -1.83 26.53
N SER A 282 33.28 -2.48 25.87
CA SER A 282 33.52 -3.54 24.91
C SER A 282 34.34 -3.05 23.70
N VAL A 283 34.03 -1.87 23.17
CA VAL A 283 34.79 -1.26 22.08
C VAL A 283 36.22 -0.97 22.49
N LYS A 284 36.44 -0.31 23.62
CA LYS A 284 37.78 -0.01 24.14
C LYS A 284 38.58 -1.27 24.42
N ARG A 285 37.94 -2.32 24.95
CA ARG A 285 38.63 -3.59 25.21
C ARG A 285 39.02 -4.28 23.89
N ALA A 286 38.15 -4.29 22.90
CA ALA A 286 38.53 -4.84 21.58
C ALA A 286 39.72 -4.11 20.98
N GLN A 287 39.73 -2.77 21.01
CA GLN A 287 40.87 -1.96 20.60
C GLN A 287 42.16 -2.30 21.40
N SER A 288 42.06 -2.44 22.71
CA SER A 288 43.22 -2.82 23.56
C SER A 288 43.74 -4.24 23.29
N MET A 289 42.90 -5.11 22.73
CA MET A 289 43.27 -6.47 22.29
C MET A 289 43.82 -6.52 20.85
N GLY A 290 44.01 -5.37 20.21
CA GLY A 290 44.53 -5.29 18.85
C GLY A 290 43.51 -5.65 17.75
N VAL A 291 42.22 -5.58 18.07
CA VAL A 291 41.17 -5.74 17.03
C VAL A 291 41.10 -4.48 16.19
N HIS A 292 41.31 -4.65 14.90
CA HIS A 292 41.19 -3.59 13.89
C HIS A 292 40.06 -3.92 12.93
N VAL A 293 39.27 -2.91 12.58
CA VAL A 293 38.19 -2.97 11.59
C VAL A 293 38.58 -2.13 10.38
N ARG A 294 38.47 -2.69 9.20
CA ARG A 294 38.68 -1.98 7.93
C ARG A 294 37.71 -2.46 6.87
N GLU A 295 37.54 -1.68 5.85
CA GLU A 295 36.83 -2.12 4.65
C GLU A 295 37.66 -3.15 3.90
N LEU A 296 37.01 -4.15 3.31
CA LEU A 296 37.63 -5.07 2.36
C LEU A 296 37.65 -4.43 0.98
N SER A 297 38.74 -4.62 0.26
CA SER A 297 38.79 -4.36 -1.17
C SER A 297 38.09 -5.48 -1.96
N ASP A 298 37.66 -5.20 -3.19
CA ASP A 298 36.95 -6.17 -4.02
C ASP A 298 37.69 -7.48 -4.22
N ASP A 299 39.03 -7.41 -4.35
CA ASP A 299 39.92 -8.58 -4.47
C ASP A 299 40.00 -9.43 -3.19
N GLU A 300 39.62 -8.88 -2.04
CA GLU A 300 39.57 -9.57 -0.76
C GLU A 300 38.23 -10.23 -0.44
N LEU A 301 37.18 -10.01 -1.25
CA LEU A 301 35.84 -10.57 -1.01
C LEU A 301 35.85 -12.10 -0.87
N GLY A 302 36.80 -12.78 -1.53
CA GLY A 302 37.00 -14.21 -1.36
C GLY A 302 37.39 -14.64 0.06
N VAL A 303 37.96 -13.74 0.88
CA VAL A 303 38.24 -14.00 2.31
C VAL A 303 36.93 -14.04 3.09
N PHE A 304 36.06 -13.10 2.83
CA PHE A 304 34.72 -13.04 3.45
C PHE A 304 33.90 -14.29 3.11
N ALA A 305 33.79 -14.64 1.83
CA ALA A 305 33.07 -15.82 1.36
C ALA A 305 33.56 -17.12 2.05
N ARG A 306 34.86 -17.26 2.23
CA ARG A 306 35.49 -18.42 2.92
C ARG A 306 35.11 -18.46 4.42
N ILE A 307 35.11 -17.33 5.09
CA ILE A 307 34.71 -17.24 6.50
C ILE A 307 33.22 -17.57 6.67
N GLU A 308 32.39 -17.10 5.75
CA GLU A 308 30.95 -17.39 5.74
C GLU A 308 30.69 -18.88 5.49
N GLN A 309 31.37 -19.49 4.52
CA GLN A 309 31.30 -20.94 4.27
C GLN A 309 31.72 -21.75 5.51
N GLN A 310 32.85 -21.43 6.14
CA GLN A 310 33.31 -22.10 7.37
C GLN A 310 32.28 -21.93 8.51
N THR A 311 31.60 -20.81 8.56
CA THR A 311 30.57 -20.57 9.56
C THR A 311 29.31 -21.40 9.26
N ALA A 312 28.93 -21.53 7.98
CA ALA A 312 27.83 -22.39 7.54
C ALA A 312 28.10 -23.86 7.87
N GLU A 313 29.28 -24.36 7.57
CA GLU A 313 29.73 -25.73 7.90
C GLU A 313 29.68 -25.99 9.43
N ARG A 314 30.26 -25.07 10.23
CA ARG A 314 30.27 -25.18 11.70
C ARG A 314 28.89 -25.12 12.33
N ARG A 315 27.93 -24.38 11.72
CA ARG A 315 26.59 -24.17 12.22
C ARG A 315 25.54 -25.03 11.52
N SER A 316 25.94 -25.84 10.54
CA SER A 316 25.09 -26.77 9.78
C SER A 316 23.92 -26.07 9.10
N PHE A 317 24.16 -24.91 8.45
CA PHE A 317 23.20 -24.27 7.56
C PHE A 317 23.75 -24.23 6.11
N GLU A 318 22.84 -24.10 5.16
CA GLU A 318 23.19 -24.03 3.73
C GLU A 318 23.84 -22.68 3.41
N TYR A 319 25.04 -22.72 2.81
CA TYR A 319 25.72 -21.55 2.27
C TYR A 319 25.04 -21.13 0.96
N ARG A 320 24.66 -19.87 0.86
CA ARG A 320 23.95 -19.31 -0.29
C ARG A 320 24.75 -18.23 -1.03
N GLY A 321 26.07 -18.25 -0.90
CA GLY A 321 26.97 -17.30 -1.56
C GLY A 321 26.99 -17.38 -3.08
#